data_67d4c70179c6db3e0ee127bdda5fd199
#
_entry.id   67d4c70179c6db3e0ee127bdda5fd199
#
_cell.length_a   1.000
_cell.length_b   1.000
_cell.length_c   1.000
_cell.angle_alpha   90.00
_cell.angle_beta   90.00
_cell.angle_gamma   90.00
#
_symmetry.space_group_name_H-M   'P 1'
#
loop_
_entity.id
_entity.type
_entity.pdbx_description
1 polymer ?
#
loop_
_entity_poly.entity_id
_entity_poly.type
_entity_poly.pdbx_seq_one_letter_code
_entity_poly.pdbx_strand_id
1 'polypeptide(L)'
;MQTIVGVRFKKAGKIYYFSPGPYELNKGDHVIVETARGVEYGEVVIPMQEVAEDKIVSPLKEVQRKATEADARKVEENHRKEKEAFIICEKKIAARKLDMHLVKVEYTFDVGKIIFYFTADGRIDFRELVKDLAAVFRTRIELRQIGVRDEAKMLGGIGCCGRPLCCATFLGDFEPVSIRMAKEQNLSLNPTKISGICGRLLCCLKYESDLYSGKKKERKKEHVTVPKPGMKVVTPSGEGMVMSISRRDQTVTVELSPGNRIVAAWEEIVEASKAEE
;
A
#
# COMPACT_ATOMS: atom_id res chain seq x y z
N MET A 1 -30.43 -2.07 -7.16
CA MET A 1 -29.10 -2.08 -7.81
C MET A 1 -28.84 -0.69 -8.35
N GLN A 2 -27.63 -0.18 -8.20
CA GLN A 2 -27.25 1.15 -8.67
C GLN A 2 -26.03 1.03 -9.58
N THR A 3 -26.06 1.74 -10.71
CA THR A 3 -24.93 1.77 -11.64
C THR A 3 -23.87 2.75 -11.12
N ILE A 4 -22.63 2.30 -11.06
CA ILE A 4 -21.48 3.11 -10.62
C ILE A 4 -20.39 3.10 -11.67
N VAL A 5 -19.53 4.12 -11.62
CA VAL A 5 -18.32 4.26 -12.42
C VAL A 5 -17.15 4.64 -11.52
N GLY A 6 -15.98 4.05 -11.73
CA GLY A 6 -14.78 4.37 -10.97
C GLY A 6 -13.92 5.40 -11.67
N VAL A 7 -13.72 6.56 -11.03
CA VAL A 7 -12.96 7.69 -11.55
C VAL A 7 -11.68 7.90 -10.74
N ARG A 8 -10.60 8.19 -11.41
CA ARG A 8 -9.29 8.48 -10.82
C ARG A 8 -8.77 9.83 -11.28
N PHE A 9 -8.29 10.65 -10.35
CA PHE A 9 -7.79 12.00 -10.62
C PHE A 9 -6.28 12.09 -10.79
N LYS A 10 -5.53 11.11 -10.27
CA LYS A 10 -4.05 11.06 -10.32
C LYS A 10 -3.60 9.64 -10.59
N LYS A 11 -2.52 9.46 -11.34
CA LYS A 11 -2.00 8.16 -11.82
C LYS A 11 -1.93 7.07 -10.73
N ALA A 12 -1.48 7.41 -9.52
CA ALA A 12 -1.45 6.53 -8.34
C ALA A 12 -2.44 6.99 -7.25
N GLY A 13 -3.57 7.60 -7.64
CA GLY A 13 -4.62 8.07 -6.74
C GLY A 13 -5.59 6.96 -6.37
N LYS A 14 -6.37 7.22 -5.30
CA LYS A 14 -7.56 6.42 -4.98
C LYS A 14 -8.57 6.49 -6.13
N ILE A 15 -9.32 5.42 -6.30
CA ILE A 15 -10.47 5.40 -7.20
C ILE A 15 -11.68 5.84 -6.39
N TYR A 16 -12.43 6.77 -6.93
CA TYR A 16 -13.68 7.27 -6.34
C TYR A 16 -14.84 6.84 -7.22
N TYR A 17 -15.94 6.46 -6.58
CA TYR A 17 -17.11 5.98 -7.29
C TYR A 17 -18.15 7.09 -7.43
N PHE A 18 -18.73 7.19 -8.62
CA PHE A 18 -19.76 8.17 -8.99
C PHE A 18 -20.91 7.46 -9.69
N SER A 19 -22.09 8.08 -9.69
CA SER A 19 -23.18 7.71 -10.58
C SER A 19 -22.86 8.22 -11.99
N PRO A 20 -22.99 7.40 -13.04
CA PRO A 20 -22.73 7.86 -14.42
C PRO A 20 -23.76 8.87 -14.92
N GLY A 21 -24.94 9.00 -14.25
CA GLY A 21 -26.05 9.81 -14.74
C GLY A 21 -26.55 9.31 -16.11
N PRO A 22 -26.84 10.20 -17.07
CA PRO A 22 -27.32 9.84 -18.41
C PRO A 22 -26.21 9.46 -19.39
N TYR A 23 -24.94 9.41 -18.95
CA TYR A 23 -23.78 9.23 -19.82
C TYR A 23 -23.35 7.78 -19.91
N GLU A 24 -23.10 7.29 -21.12
CA GLU A 24 -22.37 6.04 -21.34
C GLU A 24 -20.87 6.31 -21.20
N LEU A 25 -20.24 5.68 -20.21
CA LEU A 25 -18.86 5.89 -19.82
C LEU A 25 -18.05 4.61 -19.97
N ASN A 26 -17.01 4.68 -20.79
CA ASN A 26 -16.07 3.60 -21.03
C ASN A 26 -14.76 3.85 -20.29
N LYS A 27 -13.98 2.79 -20.08
CA LYS A 27 -12.63 2.92 -19.54
C LYS A 27 -11.76 3.76 -20.45
N GLY A 28 -11.08 4.76 -19.87
CA GLY A 28 -10.26 5.73 -20.59
C GLY A 28 -10.99 7.03 -20.93
N ASP A 29 -12.33 7.09 -20.80
CA ASP A 29 -13.07 8.35 -20.93
C ASP A 29 -12.67 9.31 -19.82
N HIS A 30 -12.67 10.60 -20.15
CA HIS A 30 -12.46 11.66 -19.18
C HIS A 30 -13.77 12.33 -18.81
N VAL A 31 -13.93 12.63 -17.54
CA VAL A 31 -15.18 13.18 -16.97
C VAL A 31 -14.91 14.36 -16.05
N ILE A 32 -15.91 15.24 -15.98
CA ILE A 32 -15.96 16.32 -15.01
C ILE A 32 -16.90 15.90 -13.88
N VAL A 33 -16.37 15.94 -12.66
CA VAL A 33 -17.12 15.58 -11.44
C VAL A 33 -16.95 16.62 -10.36
N GLU A 34 -17.92 16.71 -9.47
CA GLU A 34 -17.83 17.55 -8.29
C GLU A 34 -17.38 16.75 -7.07
N THR A 35 -16.29 17.17 -6.45
CA THR A 35 -15.74 16.58 -5.23
C THR A 35 -15.84 17.55 -4.05
N ALA A 36 -15.40 17.12 -2.87
CA ALA A 36 -15.24 18.01 -1.72
C ALA A 36 -14.18 19.12 -1.96
N ARG A 37 -13.33 18.98 -2.99
CA ARG A 37 -12.31 19.96 -3.36
C ARG A 37 -12.78 20.97 -4.39
N GLY A 38 -13.93 20.73 -5.01
CA GLY A 38 -14.48 21.49 -6.12
C GLY A 38 -14.67 20.61 -7.35
N VAL A 39 -14.78 21.25 -8.50
CA VAL A 39 -14.87 20.57 -9.80
C VAL A 39 -13.51 20.01 -10.20
N GLU A 40 -13.46 18.73 -10.51
CA GLU A 40 -12.24 18.02 -10.87
C GLU A 40 -12.39 17.29 -12.21
N TYR A 41 -11.28 17.20 -12.94
CA TYR A 41 -11.15 16.44 -14.17
C TYR A 41 -10.57 15.08 -13.84
N GLY A 42 -11.24 13.99 -14.20
CA GLY A 42 -10.82 12.63 -13.88
C GLY A 42 -10.90 11.68 -15.06
N GLU A 43 -10.18 10.56 -14.96
CA GLU A 43 -10.16 9.46 -15.91
C GLU A 43 -11.02 8.30 -15.38
N VAL A 44 -11.88 7.74 -16.19
CA VAL A 44 -12.65 6.53 -15.91
C VAL A 44 -11.72 5.32 -15.98
N VAL A 45 -11.47 4.68 -14.85
CA VAL A 45 -10.60 3.48 -14.75
C VAL A 45 -11.38 2.20 -14.55
N ILE A 46 -12.57 2.30 -13.95
CA ILE A 46 -13.53 1.18 -13.84
C ILE A 46 -14.77 1.57 -14.65
N PRO A 47 -15.12 0.80 -15.69
CA PRO A 47 -16.29 1.06 -16.51
C PRO A 47 -17.56 0.92 -15.68
N MET A 48 -18.70 1.26 -16.28
CA MET A 48 -20.00 1.12 -15.64
C MET A 48 -20.24 -0.31 -15.17
N GLN A 49 -20.63 -0.45 -13.91
CA GLN A 49 -21.00 -1.74 -13.31
C GLN A 49 -22.16 -1.57 -12.34
N GLU A 50 -23.01 -2.58 -12.25
CA GLU A 50 -24.09 -2.61 -11.28
C GLU A 50 -23.60 -3.15 -9.94
N VAL A 51 -23.91 -2.43 -8.87
CA VAL A 51 -23.56 -2.80 -7.49
C VAL A 51 -24.81 -2.77 -6.64
N ALA A 52 -24.90 -3.69 -5.68
CA ALA A 52 -25.99 -3.72 -4.72
C ALA A 52 -25.90 -2.50 -3.78
N GLU A 53 -27.03 -1.89 -3.46
CA GLU A 53 -27.12 -0.66 -2.67
C GLU A 53 -26.53 -0.78 -1.26
N ASP A 54 -26.55 -1.95 -0.68
CA ASP A 54 -25.96 -2.28 0.62
C ASP A 54 -24.44 -2.11 0.69
N LYS A 55 -23.76 -2.11 -0.48
CA LYS A 55 -22.31 -1.89 -0.59
C LYS A 55 -21.91 -0.43 -0.81
N ILE A 56 -22.89 0.46 -0.94
CA ILE A 56 -22.67 1.89 -1.19
C ILE A 56 -22.64 2.64 0.14
N VAL A 57 -21.49 3.18 0.50
CA VAL A 57 -21.22 3.78 1.82
C VAL A 57 -21.82 5.19 2.00
N SER A 58 -22.20 5.88 0.91
CA SER A 58 -22.78 7.24 0.95
C SER A 58 -23.52 7.55 -0.35
N PRO A 59 -24.41 8.59 -0.34
CA PRO A 59 -25.04 8.99 -1.59
C PRO A 59 -23.98 9.33 -2.63
N LEU A 60 -24.01 8.61 -3.76
CA LEU A 60 -23.08 8.81 -4.87
C LEU A 60 -23.36 10.18 -5.50
N LYS A 61 -22.30 10.97 -5.69
CA LYS A 61 -22.39 12.15 -6.54
C LYS A 61 -22.43 11.72 -8.00
N GLU A 62 -23.10 12.48 -8.84
CA GLU A 62 -23.20 12.20 -10.28
C GLU A 62 -22.02 12.79 -11.04
N VAL A 63 -21.68 12.16 -12.15
CA VAL A 63 -20.81 12.73 -13.18
C VAL A 63 -21.54 13.92 -13.82
N GLN A 64 -20.97 15.11 -13.75
CA GLN A 64 -21.60 16.32 -14.31
C GLN A 64 -21.68 16.26 -15.84
N ARG A 65 -20.60 15.81 -16.49
CA ARG A 65 -20.54 15.61 -17.95
C ARG A 65 -19.27 14.87 -18.39
N LYS A 66 -19.27 14.39 -19.61
CA LYS A 66 -18.01 13.98 -20.27
C LYS A 66 -17.12 15.21 -20.51
N ALA A 67 -15.82 15.00 -20.39
CA ALA A 67 -14.85 16.04 -20.72
C ALA A 67 -14.73 16.23 -22.23
N THR A 68 -14.50 17.46 -22.63
CA THR A 68 -14.27 17.86 -24.03
C THR A 68 -12.78 18.12 -24.27
N GLU A 69 -12.38 18.28 -25.52
CA GLU A 69 -11.01 18.72 -25.87
C GLU A 69 -10.66 20.08 -25.27
N ALA A 70 -11.63 20.99 -25.15
CA ALA A 70 -11.42 22.27 -24.47
C ALA A 70 -11.04 22.11 -23.01
N ASP A 71 -11.63 21.12 -22.33
CA ASP A 71 -11.30 20.78 -20.94
C ASP A 71 -9.87 20.23 -20.83
N ALA A 72 -9.47 19.36 -21.75
CA ALA A 72 -8.11 18.84 -21.80
C ALA A 72 -7.08 19.97 -22.00
N ARG A 73 -7.34 20.90 -22.92
CA ARG A 73 -6.50 22.11 -23.14
C ARG A 73 -6.42 22.98 -21.88
N LYS A 74 -7.53 23.13 -21.16
CA LYS A 74 -7.56 23.87 -19.90
C LYS A 74 -6.71 23.20 -18.80
N VAL A 75 -6.72 21.87 -18.71
CA VAL A 75 -5.85 21.12 -17.81
C VAL A 75 -4.38 21.36 -18.16
N GLU A 76 -4.01 21.33 -19.44
CA GLU A 76 -2.64 21.56 -19.89
C GLU A 76 -2.20 23.01 -19.62
N GLU A 77 -3.07 23.99 -19.83
CA GLU A 77 -2.81 25.38 -19.46
C GLU A 77 -2.61 25.53 -17.94
N ASN A 78 -3.43 24.86 -17.11
CA ASN A 78 -3.27 24.86 -15.68
C ASN A 78 -1.91 24.28 -15.28
N HIS A 79 -1.45 23.18 -15.90
CA HIS A 79 -0.12 22.63 -15.65
C HIS A 79 1.02 23.59 -16.00
N ARG A 80 0.85 24.42 -17.03
CA ARG A 80 1.82 25.48 -17.34
C ARG A 80 1.84 26.55 -16.25
N LYS A 81 0.64 27.02 -15.82
CA LYS A 81 0.51 27.98 -14.73
C LYS A 81 1.06 27.47 -13.39
N GLU A 82 0.93 26.18 -13.13
CA GLU A 82 1.51 25.53 -11.94
C GLU A 82 3.03 25.68 -11.89
N LYS A 83 3.72 25.50 -13.02
CA LYS A 83 5.18 25.69 -13.10
C LYS A 83 5.59 27.13 -12.84
N GLU A 84 4.86 28.10 -13.41
CA GLU A 84 5.10 29.51 -13.18
C GLU A 84 4.86 29.89 -11.71
N ALA A 85 3.76 29.40 -11.14
CA ALA A 85 3.41 29.63 -9.74
C ALA A 85 4.42 29.01 -8.77
N PHE A 86 5.01 27.87 -9.13
CA PHE A 86 6.07 27.22 -8.36
C PHE A 86 7.30 28.14 -8.23
N ILE A 87 7.79 28.68 -9.35
CA ILE A 87 8.96 29.57 -9.37
C ILE A 87 8.69 30.86 -8.57
N ILE A 88 7.49 31.42 -8.70
CA ILE A 88 7.10 32.62 -7.94
C ILE A 88 7.07 32.34 -6.45
N CYS A 89 6.49 31.20 -6.04
CA CYS A 89 6.40 30.82 -4.63
C CYS A 89 7.78 30.57 -4.03
N GLU A 90 8.69 29.86 -4.72
CA GLU A 90 10.07 29.64 -4.27
C GLU A 90 10.81 30.97 -4.00
N LYS A 91 10.71 31.93 -4.92
CA LYS A 91 11.29 33.25 -4.73
C LYS A 91 10.75 33.95 -3.48
N LYS A 92 9.44 33.81 -3.20
CA LYS A 92 8.81 34.41 -2.01
C LYS A 92 9.23 33.71 -0.72
N ILE A 93 9.35 32.37 -0.73
CA ILE A 93 9.86 31.60 0.40
C ILE A 93 11.29 32.02 0.72
N ALA A 94 12.16 32.11 -0.28
CA ALA A 94 13.55 32.55 -0.13
C ALA A 94 13.66 34.00 0.40
N ALA A 95 12.87 34.94 -0.15
CA ALA A 95 12.85 36.32 0.29
C ALA A 95 12.44 36.48 1.77
N ARG A 96 11.55 35.62 2.25
CA ARG A 96 11.08 35.59 3.65
C ARG A 96 11.91 34.69 4.57
N LYS A 97 12.92 33.99 4.03
CA LYS A 97 13.79 33.06 4.77
C LYS A 97 12.99 32.02 5.57
N LEU A 98 11.91 31.49 4.99
CA LEU A 98 11.10 30.47 5.62
C LEU A 98 11.79 29.10 5.50
N ASP A 99 11.87 28.37 6.62
CA ASP A 99 12.43 27.02 6.66
C ASP A 99 11.39 25.97 6.19
N MET A 100 11.06 26.05 4.90
CA MET A 100 10.12 25.15 4.24
C MET A 100 10.58 24.85 2.82
N HIS A 101 10.27 23.64 2.36
CA HIS A 101 10.58 23.21 1.01
C HIS A 101 9.29 23.04 0.20
N LEU A 102 9.16 23.80 -0.89
CA LEU A 102 8.01 23.68 -1.81
C LEU A 102 8.18 22.41 -2.65
N VAL A 103 7.17 21.56 -2.65
CA VAL A 103 7.20 20.27 -3.37
C VAL A 103 6.42 20.34 -4.68
N LYS A 104 5.22 20.91 -4.64
CA LYS A 104 4.33 20.97 -5.81
C LYS A 104 3.30 22.08 -5.67
N VAL A 105 2.85 22.60 -6.80
CA VAL A 105 1.70 23.49 -6.90
C VAL A 105 0.63 22.83 -7.76
N GLU A 106 -0.63 22.94 -7.38
CA GLU A 106 -1.78 22.43 -8.13
C GLU A 106 -2.88 23.48 -8.22
N TYR A 107 -3.38 23.73 -9.41
CA TYR A 107 -4.59 24.50 -9.64
C TYR A 107 -5.81 23.55 -9.61
N THR A 108 -6.92 23.99 -9.01
CA THR A 108 -8.21 23.32 -9.25
C THR A 108 -8.64 23.51 -10.69
N PHE A 109 -9.45 22.59 -11.22
CA PHE A 109 -9.88 22.63 -12.64
C PHE A 109 -10.61 23.94 -12.99
N ASP A 110 -11.38 24.51 -12.05
CA ASP A 110 -12.08 25.78 -12.19
C ASP A 110 -11.20 27.02 -11.99
N VAL A 111 -9.90 26.82 -11.64
CA VAL A 111 -8.95 27.90 -11.28
C VAL A 111 -9.36 28.71 -10.05
N GLY A 112 -10.38 28.25 -9.32
CA GLY A 112 -10.89 28.94 -8.13
C GLY A 112 -9.95 28.87 -6.91
N LYS A 113 -8.99 27.93 -6.92
CA LYS A 113 -8.06 27.70 -5.81
C LYS A 113 -6.70 27.24 -6.33
N ILE A 114 -5.63 27.67 -5.64
CA ILE A 114 -4.26 27.17 -5.85
C ILE A 114 -3.80 26.51 -4.55
N ILE A 115 -3.31 25.27 -4.64
CA ILE A 115 -2.82 24.49 -3.51
C ILE A 115 -1.30 24.37 -3.64
N PHE A 116 -0.58 24.84 -2.63
CA PHE A 116 0.86 24.72 -2.53
C PHE A 116 1.21 23.63 -1.53
N TYR A 117 1.82 22.55 -1.99
CA TYR A 117 2.28 21.44 -1.14
C TYR A 117 3.72 21.68 -0.73
N PHE A 118 3.99 21.58 0.57
CA PHE A 118 5.32 21.82 1.11
C PHE A 118 5.66 20.84 2.24
N THR A 119 6.97 20.67 2.49
CA THR A 119 7.49 19.97 3.67
C THR A 119 8.22 20.97 4.58
N ALA A 120 8.19 20.72 5.88
CA ALA A 120 8.93 21.47 6.90
C ALA A 120 9.09 20.61 8.15
N ASP A 121 10.18 20.81 8.88
CA ASP A 121 10.49 20.05 10.10
C ASP A 121 9.63 20.47 11.31
N GLY A 122 8.96 21.61 11.23
CA GLY A 122 8.15 22.15 12.31
C GLY A 122 6.93 22.92 11.82
N ARG A 123 6.35 23.68 12.74
CA ARG A 123 5.25 24.60 12.45
C ARG A 123 5.78 25.91 11.88
N ILE A 124 5.41 26.24 10.66
CA ILE A 124 5.80 27.46 9.96
C ILE A 124 4.69 28.51 10.06
N ASP A 125 5.05 29.77 10.32
CA ASP A 125 4.12 30.91 10.16
C ASP A 125 4.19 31.42 8.71
N PHE A 126 3.19 31.04 7.94
CA PHE A 126 3.07 31.39 6.53
C PHE A 126 2.03 32.47 6.23
N ARG A 127 1.52 33.19 7.25
CA ARG A 127 0.46 34.22 7.07
C ARG A 127 0.85 35.30 6.06
N GLU A 128 2.05 35.78 6.17
CA GLU A 128 2.56 36.82 5.25
C GLU A 128 2.85 36.25 3.85
N LEU A 129 3.31 35.00 3.75
CA LEU A 129 3.48 34.31 2.46
C LEU A 129 2.14 34.16 1.74
N VAL A 130 1.08 33.78 2.44
CA VAL A 130 -0.28 33.68 1.87
C VAL A 130 -0.77 35.02 1.33
N LYS A 131 -0.53 36.14 2.05
CA LYS A 131 -0.91 37.49 1.59
C LYS A 131 -0.16 37.83 0.30
N ASP A 132 1.14 37.58 0.24
CA ASP A 132 1.96 37.85 -0.94
C ASP A 132 1.48 37.03 -2.15
N LEU A 133 1.21 35.74 -1.96
CA LEU A 133 0.72 34.87 -3.01
C LEU A 133 -0.69 35.27 -3.48
N ALA A 134 -1.58 35.60 -2.55
CA ALA A 134 -2.92 36.08 -2.87
C ALA A 134 -2.92 37.40 -3.66
N ALA A 135 -2.00 38.32 -3.34
CA ALA A 135 -1.82 39.59 -4.08
C ALA A 135 -1.36 39.35 -5.53
N VAL A 136 -0.49 38.33 -5.76
CA VAL A 136 0.03 37.98 -7.10
C VAL A 136 -1.03 37.26 -7.93
N PHE A 137 -1.63 36.18 -7.37
CA PHE A 137 -2.50 35.28 -8.11
C PHE A 137 -3.97 35.69 -8.10
N ARG A 138 -4.38 36.55 -7.21
CA ARG A 138 -5.78 37.02 -7.02
C ARG A 138 -6.79 35.87 -6.93
N THR A 139 -6.35 34.74 -6.36
CA THR A 139 -7.09 33.47 -6.25
C THR A 139 -6.94 32.96 -4.82
N ARG A 140 -7.86 32.14 -4.36
CA ARG A 140 -7.76 31.51 -3.04
C ARG A 140 -6.52 30.63 -2.93
N ILE A 141 -5.67 30.93 -1.96
CA ILE A 141 -4.42 30.19 -1.71
C ILE A 141 -4.66 29.21 -0.56
N GLU A 142 -4.24 27.98 -0.76
CA GLU A 142 -4.19 26.93 0.27
C GLU A 142 -2.76 26.40 0.39
N LEU A 143 -2.15 26.53 1.56
CA LEU A 143 -0.87 25.93 1.90
C LEU A 143 -1.10 24.63 2.63
N ARG A 144 -0.51 23.53 2.14
CA ARG A 144 -0.70 22.18 2.69
C ARG A 144 0.64 21.55 2.99
N GLN A 145 0.91 21.37 4.28
CA GLN A 145 2.08 20.59 4.70
C GLN A 145 1.82 19.10 4.42
N ILE A 146 2.82 18.45 3.83
CA ILE A 146 2.77 17.02 3.48
C ILE A 146 3.89 16.26 4.20
N GLY A 147 3.68 14.95 4.34
CA GLY A 147 4.70 14.07 4.94
C GLY A 147 5.71 13.59 3.89
N VAL A 148 6.87 13.15 4.35
CA VAL A 148 8.00 12.68 3.52
C VAL A 148 7.65 11.58 2.49
N ARG A 149 6.65 10.74 2.76
CA ARG A 149 6.20 9.74 1.79
C ARG A 149 5.34 10.37 0.68
N ASP A 150 4.52 11.35 1.03
CA ASP A 150 3.72 12.08 0.04
C ASP A 150 4.59 12.94 -0.85
N GLU A 151 5.64 13.54 -0.29
CA GLU A 151 6.69 14.21 -1.05
C GLU A 151 7.32 13.24 -2.06
N ALA A 152 7.85 12.10 -1.59
CA ALA A 152 8.42 11.08 -2.46
C ALA A 152 7.42 10.58 -3.53
N LYS A 153 6.14 10.47 -3.18
CA LYS A 153 5.07 10.10 -4.12
C LYS A 153 4.86 11.15 -5.20
N MET A 154 4.94 12.44 -4.86
CA MET A 154 4.74 13.56 -5.80
C MET A 154 5.94 13.78 -6.71
N LEU A 155 7.16 13.65 -6.18
CA LEU A 155 8.40 13.77 -6.94
C LEU A 155 8.65 12.54 -7.82
N GLY A 156 8.23 11.36 -7.39
CA GLY A 156 8.52 10.10 -8.07
C GLY A 156 9.96 9.66 -7.85
N GLY A 157 10.48 8.85 -8.77
CA GLY A 157 11.86 8.35 -8.73
C GLY A 157 11.95 6.83 -8.78
N ILE A 158 13.16 6.32 -8.57
CA ILE A 158 13.50 4.89 -8.62
C ILE A 158 13.80 4.40 -7.20
N GLY A 159 13.19 3.29 -6.81
CA GLY A 159 13.45 2.65 -5.52
C GLY A 159 14.77 1.88 -5.50
N CYS A 160 15.19 1.44 -4.32
CA CYS A 160 16.39 0.59 -4.14
C CYS A 160 16.32 -0.74 -4.91
N CYS A 161 15.12 -1.15 -5.33
CA CYS A 161 14.88 -2.32 -6.18
C CYS A 161 15.04 -2.06 -7.68
N GLY A 162 15.42 -0.83 -8.10
CA GLY A 162 15.56 -0.44 -9.51
C GLY A 162 14.25 -0.19 -10.26
N ARG A 163 13.10 -0.27 -9.57
CA ARG A 163 11.77 0.01 -10.15
C ARG A 163 11.27 1.40 -9.77
N PRO A 164 10.36 2.02 -10.55
CA PRO A 164 9.66 3.23 -10.12
C PRO A 164 8.99 3.03 -8.75
N LEU A 165 8.91 4.09 -7.95
CA LEU A 165 8.37 4.04 -6.60
C LEU A 165 6.94 3.47 -6.59
N CYS A 166 6.68 2.47 -5.74
CA CYS A 166 5.36 1.86 -5.57
C CYS A 166 4.29 2.91 -5.22
N CYS A 167 4.63 3.86 -4.34
CA CYS A 167 3.72 4.95 -3.95
C CYS A 167 3.38 5.89 -5.11
N ALA A 168 4.26 6.05 -6.10
CA ALA A 168 4.04 6.92 -7.26
C ALA A 168 3.32 6.20 -8.42
N THR A 169 3.31 4.86 -8.44
CA THR A 169 2.80 4.06 -9.55
C THR A 169 1.44 3.42 -9.28
N PHE A 170 1.33 2.57 -8.26
CA PHE A 170 0.12 1.77 -8.04
C PHE A 170 -0.37 1.75 -6.58
N LEU A 171 0.55 1.90 -5.59
CA LEU A 171 0.19 1.78 -4.19
C LEU A 171 -0.39 3.10 -3.66
N GLY A 172 -1.72 3.18 -3.62
CA GLY A 172 -2.46 4.37 -3.18
C GLY A 172 -2.67 4.44 -1.67
N ASP A 173 -2.91 3.29 -1.05
CA ASP A 173 -3.20 3.14 0.37
C ASP A 173 -2.02 2.50 1.10
N PHE A 174 -1.79 2.94 2.35
CA PHE A 174 -0.65 2.52 3.15
C PHE A 174 -1.11 1.97 4.48
N GLU A 175 -0.82 0.70 4.69
CA GLU A 175 -0.97 0.06 5.98
C GLU A 175 0.32 0.16 6.82
N PRO A 176 0.24 0.02 8.15
CA PRO A 176 1.41 -0.01 9.02
C PRO A 176 2.39 -1.11 8.63
N VAL A 177 3.66 -0.77 8.56
CA VAL A 177 4.76 -1.70 8.24
C VAL A 177 5.61 -1.93 9.49
N SER A 178 5.92 -3.20 9.78
CA SER A 178 6.77 -3.57 10.90
C SER A 178 8.09 -4.22 10.44
N ILE A 179 9.13 -4.11 11.27
CA ILE A 179 10.43 -4.77 11.03
C ILE A 179 10.27 -6.30 10.99
N ARG A 180 9.24 -6.84 11.68
CA ARG A 180 8.93 -8.27 11.62
C ARG A 180 8.68 -8.75 10.19
N MET A 181 7.99 -7.96 9.36
CA MET A 181 7.75 -8.29 7.96
C MET A 181 9.05 -8.42 7.16
N ALA A 182 10.04 -7.56 7.43
CA ALA A 182 11.36 -7.68 6.81
C ALA A 182 12.09 -8.98 7.20
N LYS A 183 11.98 -9.38 8.49
CA LYS A 183 12.50 -10.67 8.96
C LYS A 183 11.80 -11.86 8.30
N GLU A 184 10.48 -11.79 8.15
CA GLU A 184 9.68 -12.84 7.51
C GLU A 184 10.00 -13.02 6.03
N GLN A 185 10.41 -11.95 5.37
CA GLN A 185 10.85 -11.93 3.97
C GLN A 185 12.36 -12.21 3.82
N ASN A 186 13.06 -12.59 4.90
CA ASN A 186 14.50 -12.85 4.93
C ASN A 186 15.36 -11.69 4.41
N LEU A 187 14.93 -10.44 4.60
CA LEU A 187 15.70 -9.27 4.23
C LEU A 187 16.71 -8.91 5.32
N SER A 188 17.86 -8.41 4.89
CA SER A 188 18.86 -7.82 5.81
C SER A 188 18.23 -6.66 6.57
N LEU A 189 18.40 -6.62 7.90
CA LEU A 189 17.86 -5.54 8.74
C LEU A 189 18.67 -4.23 8.66
N ASN A 190 19.57 -4.12 7.69
CA ASN A 190 20.27 -2.87 7.44
C ASN A 190 19.26 -1.77 7.04
N PRO A 191 19.19 -0.64 7.78
CA PRO A 191 18.26 0.45 7.51
C PRO A 191 18.28 0.92 6.05
N THR A 192 19.43 0.96 5.40
CA THR A 192 19.55 1.37 3.99
C THR A 192 18.88 0.40 3.01
N LYS A 193 18.70 -0.86 3.38
CA LYS A 193 18.09 -1.89 2.53
C LYS A 193 16.59 -2.09 2.80
N ILE A 194 16.11 -1.71 3.98
CA ILE A 194 14.70 -1.86 4.37
C ILE A 194 13.93 -0.55 4.42
N SER A 195 14.60 0.58 4.13
CA SER A 195 13.96 1.91 4.02
C SER A 195 13.84 2.36 2.58
N GLY A 196 12.74 3.02 2.27
CA GLY A 196 12.55 3.71 0.99
C GLY A 196 13.27 5.06 0.97
N ILE A 197 13.26 5.73 -0.19
CA ILE A 197 13.84 7.07 -0.35
C ILE A 197 13.17 8.11 0.58
N CYS A 198 11.94 7.84 1.04
CA CYS A 198 11.22 8.66 2.02
C CYS A 198 11.70 8.46 3.48
N GLY A 199 12.75 7.67 3.73
CA GLY A 199 13.26 7.36 5.06
C GLY A 199 12.40 6.42 5.91
N ARG A 200 11.21 6.03 5.46
CA ARG A 200 10.33 5.08 6.16
C ARG A 200 10.55 3.66 5.65
N LEU A 201 10.14 2.65 6.43
CA LEU A 201 10.18 1.25 5.99
C LEU A 201 9.49 1.08 4.62
N LEU A 202 10.05 0.19 3.80
CA LEU A 202 9.56 -0.10 2.45
C LEU A 202 8.08 -0.53 2.50
N CYS A 203 7.22 0.17 1.76
CA CYS A 203 5.79 -0.14 1.71
C CYS A 203 5.50 -1.49 1.02
N CYS A 204 6.38 -1.97 0.14
CA CYS A 204 6.27 -3.29 -0.47
C CYS A 204 6.37 -4.42 0.55
N LEU A 205 7.03 -4.24 1.70
CA LEU A 205 7.08 -5.24 2.77
C LEU A 205 5.67 -5.65 3.23
N LYS A 206 4.77 -4.69 3.39
CA LYS A 206 3.38 -5.00 3.75
C LYS A 206 2.60 -5.52 2.53
N TYR A 207 2.78 -4.91 1.38
CA TYR A 207 2.10 -5.31 0.15
C TYR A 207 2.36 -6.77 -0.23
N GLU A 208 3.59 -7.25 0.00
CA GLU A 208 4.02 -8.61 -0.31
C GLU A 208 3.90 -9.58 0.89
N SER A 209 3.54 -9.10 2.10
CA SER A 209 3.58 -9.90 3.33
C SER A 209 2.77 -11.20 3.27
N ASP A 210 1.65 -11.18 2.57
CA ASP A 210 0.75 -12.33 2.47
C ASP A 210 1.37 -13.49 1.67
N LEU A 211 2.26 -13.18 0.72
CA LEU A 211 3.01 -14.18 -0.05
C LEU A 211 4.02 -14.96 0.81
N TYR A 212 4.45 -14.39 1.94
CA TYR A 212 5.43 -14.97 2.85
C TYR A 212 4.80 -15.58 4.10
N SER A 213 3.58 -15.22 4.45
CA SER A 213 2.88 -15.71 5.63
C SER A 213 2.49 -17.20 5.53
N GLY A 214 2.21 -17.70 4.31
CA GLY A 214 1.88 -19.09 4.04
C GLY A 214 3.03 -20.08 4.31
N LYS A 215 4.27 -19.70 4.00
CA LYS A 215 5.46 -20.56 4.17
C LYS A 215 5.77 -20.90 5.64
N LYS A 216 5.34 -20.07 6.59
CA LYS A 216 5.53 -20.36 8.02
C LYS A 216 4.50 -21.33 8.59
N LYS A 217 3.28 -21.38 8.04
CA LYS A 217 2.26 -22.34 8.47
C LYS A 217 2.64 -23.77 8.06
N GLU A 218 3.26 -23.95 6.89
CA GLU A 218 3.74 -25.25 6.45
C GLU A 218 4.96 -25.72 7.23
N ARG A 219 5.94 -24.81 7.49
CA ARG A 219 7.11 -25.17 8.34
C ARG A 219 6.78 -25.41 9.81
N LYS A 220 5.64 -24.96 10.33
CA LYS A 220 5.20 -25.26 11.70
C LYS A 220 4.45 -26.58 11.82
N LYS A 221 4.03 -27.21 10.72
CA LYS A 221 3.36 -28.51 10.76
C LYS A 221 4.33 -29.71 10.76
N GLU A 222 5.61 -29.50 10.43
CA GLU A 222 6.63 -30.53 10.55
C GLU A 222 7.50 -30.34 11.83
N HIS A 223 6.86 -30.21 12.99
CA HIS A 223 7.53 -30.65 14.22
C HIS A 223 7.38 -32.17 14.26
N VAL A 224 8.27 -32.87 13.60
CA VAL A 224 8.58 -34.25 13.93
C VAL A 224 8.98 -34.21 15.39
N THR A 225 8.06 -34.61 16.26
CA THR A 225 8.35 -34.69 17.71
C THR A 225 9.42 -35.76 17.85
N VAL A 226 10.66 -35.34 18.15
CA VAL A 226 11.77 -36.30 18.34
C VAL A 226 11.34 -37.25 19.45
N PRO A 227 11.11 -38.55 19.15
CA PRO A 227 10.66 -39.50 20.13
C PRO A 227 11.67 -39.55 21.26
N LYS A 228 11.21 -39.76 22.49
CA LYS A 228 12.09 -39.91 23.67
C LYS A 228 12.13 -41.38 24.10
N PRO A 229 13.27 -41.90 24.60
CA PRO A 229 13.30 -43.22 25.19
C PRO A 229 12.24 -43.36 26.29
N GLY A 230 11.50 -44.46 26.31
CA GLY A 230 10.41 -44.73 27.25
C GLY A 230 9.05 -44.22 26.78
N MET A 231 8.92 -43.59 25.62
CA MET A 231 7.66 -43.09 25.05
C MET A 231 6.88 -44.24 24.39
N LYS A 232 5.56 -44.30 24.63
CA LYS A 232 4.68 -45.22 23.91
C LYS A 232 4.34 -44.65 22.55
N VAL A 233 4.56 -45.43 21.49
CA VAL A 233 4.37 -45.05 20.11
C VAL A 233 3.62 -46.12 19.35
N VAL A 234 2.86 -45.68 18.33
CA VAL A 234 2.23 -46.59 17.38
C VAL A 234 3.09 -46.59 16.11
N THR A 235 3.48 -47.76 15.69
CA THR A 235 4.21 -48.00 14.44
C THR A 235 3.30 -48.78 13.46
N PRO A 236 3.61 -48.82 12.17
CA PRO A 236 2.84 -49.65 11.20
C PRO A 236 2.78 -51.15 11.58
N SER A 237 3.69 -51.61 12.45
CA SER A 237 3.77 -53.00 12.93
C SER A 237 3.10 -53.20 14.28
N GLY A 238 2.55 -52.18 14.91
CA GLY A 238 1.85 -52.25 16.20
C GLY A 238 2.34 -51.21 17.22
N GLU A 239 1.72 -51.23 18.40
CA GLU A 239 2.10 -50.35 19.50
C GLU A 239 3.32 -50.90 20.25
N GLY A 240 4.19 -49.99 20.69
CA GLY A 240 5.41 -50.37 21.39
C GLY A 240 6.03 -49.22 22.18
N MET A 241 7.15 -49.51 22.86
CA MET A 241 7.89 -48.55 23.65
C MET A 241 9.22 -48.22 22.99
N VAL A 242 9.56 -46.94 22.88
CA VAL A 242 10.85 -46.50 22.34
C VAL A 242 11.99 -46.86 23.27
N MET A 243 12.90 -47.70 22.81
CA MET A 243 14.07 -48.18 23.59
C MET A 243 15.31 -47.32 23.32
N SER A 244 15.58 -47.01 22.06
CA SER A 244 16.73 -46.19 21.69
C SER A 244 16.46 -45.33 20.43
N ILE A 245 17.25 -44.28 20.25
CA ILE A 245 17.07 -43.28 19.16
C ILE A 245 18.40 -43.07 18.45
N SER A 246 18.43 -43.26 17.15
CA SER A 246 19.53 -42.80 16.28
C SER A 246 19.17 -41.46 15.70
N ARG A 247 19.82 -40.39 16.19
CA ARG A 247 19.63 -39.03 15.64
C ARG A 247 20.27 -38.85 14.28
N ARG A 248 21.30 -39.66 13.98
CA ARG A 248 22.04 -39.60 12.72
C ARG A 248 21.21 -40.16 11.57
N ASP A 249 20.54 -41.28 11.81
CA ASP A 249 19.77 -42.01 10.80
C ASP A 249 18.28 -41.70 10.85
N GLN A 250 17.83 -40.82 11.79
CA GLN A 250 16.44 -40.45 12.03
C GLN A 250 15.52 -41.66 12.26
N THR A 251 16.02 -42.64 12.99
CA THR A 251 15.32 -43.89 13.30
C THR A 251 15.20 -44.11 14.81
N VAL A 252 14.22 -44.89 15.21
CA VAL A 252 14.05 -45.37 16.61
C VAL A 252 13.91 -46.88 16.62
N THR A 253 14.42 -47.47 17.72
CA THR A 253 14.15 -48.87 18.01
C THR A 253 12.98 -48.92 18.95
N VAL A 254 11.91 -49.60 18.54
CA VAL A 254 10.65 -49.76 19.31
C VAL A 254 10.52 -51.22 19.67
N GLU A 255 10.21 -51.51 20.96
CA GLU A 255 9.92 -52.85 21.45
C GLU A 255 8.40 -53.03 21.49
N LEU A 256 7.86 -53.90 20.63
CA LEU A 256 6.42 -54.19 20.50
C LEU A 256 5.94 -55.17 21.55
N SER A 257 6.78 -56.16 21.91
CA SER A 257 6.57 -57.16 22.97
C SER A 257 7.93 -57.62 23.47
N PRO A 258 8.00 -58.24 24.68
CA PRO A 258 9.26 -58.69 25.23
C PRO A 258 10.07 -59.54 24.26
N GLY A 259 11.21 -59.00 23.81
CA GLY A 259 12.11 -59.66 22.86
C GLY A 259 11.84 -59.35 21.39
N ASN A 260 10.75 -58.69 21.02
CA ASN A 260 10.48 -58.30 19.62
C ASN A 260 10.75 -56.81 19.41
N ARG A 261 11.88 -56.49 18.77
CA ARG A 261 12.33 -55.11 18.52
C ARG A 261 12.35 -54.82 17.02
N ILE A 262 11.79 -53.67 16.65
CA ILE A 262 11.77 -53.16 15.28
C ILE A 262 12.47 -51.79 15.22
N VAL A 263 13.01 -51.47 14.08
CA VAL A 263 13.56 -50.14 13.76
C VAL A 263 12.58 -49.45 12.82
N ALA A 264 12.08 -48.27 13.20
CA ALA A 264 11.16 -47.48 12.43
C ALA A 264 11.72 -46.07 12.21
N ALA A 265 11.38 -45.44 11.09
CA ALA A 265 11.74 -44.05 10.83
C ALA A 265 10.89 -43.10 11.71
N TRP A 266 11.41 -41.93 12.04
CA TRP A 266 10.67 -40.96 12.87
C TRP A 266 9.34 -40.50 12.24
N GLU A 267 9.27 -40.48 10.91
CA GLU A 267 8.09 -40.10 10.15
C GLU A 267 6.96 -41.14 10.23
N GLU A 268 7.28 -42.36 10.56
CA GLU A 268 6.32 -43.49 10.61
C GLU A 268 5.72 -43.71 11.99
N ILE A 269 6.06 -42.84 12.97
CA ILE A 269 5.70 -43.02 14.37
C ILE A 269 4.71 -41.97 14.84
N VAL A 270 3.63 -42.41 15.48
CA VAL A 270 2.62 -41.53 16.09
C VAL A 270 2.61 -41.74 17.61
N GLU A 271 2.51 -40.69 18.39
CA GLU A 271 2.37 -40.77 19.86
C GLU A 271 1.04 -41.43 20.23
N ALA A 272 1.08 -42.49 21.03
CA ALA A 272 -0.11 -43.29 21.38
C ALA A 272 -1.19 -42.48 22.14
N SER A 273 -0.83 -41.36 22.80
CA SER A 273 -1.75 -40.46 23.49
C SER A 273 -2.57 -39.52 22.59
N LYS A 274 -2.38 -39.57 21.27
CA LYS A 274 -3.12 -38.75 20.27
C LYS A 274 -4.00 -39.56 19.34
N ALA A 275 -4.14 -40.85 19.59
CA ALA A 275 -4.96 -41.74 18.74
C ALA A 275 -6.41 -41.90 19.26
N GLU A 276 -6.81 -41.16 20.29
CA GLU A 276 -8.19 -41.19 20.87
C GLU A 276 -8.87 -39.81 20.85
N GLU A 277 -8.68 -38.98 19.79
CA GLU A 277 -9.58 -37.84 19.53
C GLU A 277 -10.05 -37.83 18.09
#